data_360d52a00f9cbcf216f6fa06ad9d00e3
#
_entry.id   360d52a00f9cbcf216f6fa06ad9d00e3
#
_cell.length_a   1.000
_cell.length_b   1.000
_cell.length_c   1.000
_cell.angle_alpha   90.00
_cell.angle_beta   90.00
_cell.angle_gamma   90.00
#
_symmetry.space_group_name_H-M   'P 1'
#
loop_
_entity.id
_entity.type
_entity.pdbx_description
1 polymer ?
#
loop_
_entity_poly.entity_id
_entity_poly.type
_entity_poly.pdbx_seq_one_letter_code
_entity_poly.pdbx_strand_id
1 'polypeptide(L)'
;MTTTLPVSETFDSIQGEGSLLGTPSFFIRTAGCNLRCTWCDTPYASWDAAGDQRSVASLVEEVQQSGRRHVVLTGGEPLMFPRLVELNDALREAGCHVTVETAGTLLLPLTCDLLSCSPKLSNSTPTNDPRDRSGQWAERHEARRWRPEILSKLIQQSVRTQWKFVVSSQQDLAEIDQMLAEVPPERPEDVFLMPEGVTVPEPERVRWIVELCQKRGWCYGHRLHIALFGNTRGT
;
A
#
# COMPACT_ATOMS: atom_id res chain seq x y z
N MET A 1 -8.73 -0.73 26.96
CA MET A 1 -8.08 -0.68 25.64
C MET A 1 -9.13 -1.01 24.60
N THR A 2 -9.24 -0.24 23.55
CA THR A 2 -10.23 -0.51 22.49
C THR A 2 -9.93 -1.86 21.82
N THR A 3 -10.95 -2.71 21.72
CA THR A 3 -10.86 -4.05 21.09
C THR A 3 -11.15 -4.00 19.59
N THR A 4 -11.09 -2.81 18.99
CA THR A 4 -11.56 -2.52 17.64
C THR A 4 -10.51 -1.80 16.80
N LEU A 5 -10.67 -1.89 15.47
CA LEU A 5 -9.96 -1.16 14.43
C LEU A 5 -10.93 -0.22 13.72
N PRO A 6 -10.53 1.00 13.35
CA PRO A 6 -11.31 1.82 12.43
C PRO A 6 -11.16 1.25 11.02
N VAL A 7 -12.26 0.78 10.44
CA VAL A 7 -12.32 0.19 9.09
C VAL A 7 -13.17 1.06 8.19
N SER A 8 -12.59 1.53 7.09
CA SER A 8 -13.28 2.34 6.09
C SER A 8 -14.19 1.49 5.21
N GLU A 9 -13.75 0.29 4.88
CA GLU A 9 -14.51 -0.68 4.08
C GLU A 9 -13.90 -2.08 4.16
N THR A 10 -14.74 -3.08 3.91
CA THR A 10 -14.35 -4.45 3.58
C THR A 10 -15.01 -4.83 2.25
N PHE A 11 -14.32 -5.57 1.39
CA PHE A 11 -14.86 -5.98 0.10
C PHE A 11 -14.14 -7.17 -0.49
N ASP A 12 -14.82 -7.90 -1.35
CA ASP A 12 -14.31 -9.02 -2.13
C ASP A 12 -14.01 -8.55 -3.55
N SER A 13 -12.77 -8.74 -4.00
CA SER A 13 -12.32 -8.34 -5.34
C SER A 13 -11.13 -9.18 -5.78
N ILE A 14 -10.36 -8.68 -6.72
CA ILE A 14 -9.06 -9.23 -7.14
C ILE A 14 -7.93 -8.31 -6.67
N GLN A 15 -6.76 -8.88 -6.34
CA GLN A 15 -5.56 -8.05 -6.13
C GLN A 15 -5.21 -7.34 -7.44
N GLY A 16 -5.25 -6.01 -7.41
CA GLY A 16 -5.06 -5.16 -8.58
C GLY A 16 -3.61 -4.78 -8.86
N GLU A 17 -2.65 -5.13 -7.97
CA GLU A 17 -1.28 -4.62 -8.03
C GLU A 17 -0.25 -5.66 -7.56
N GLY A 18 0.99 -5.52 -8.05
CA GLY A 18 2.14 -6.29 -7.57
C GLY A 18 2.16 -7.75 -8.00
N SER A 19 2.91 -8.57 -7.27
CA SER A 19 3.20 -9.97 -7.63
C SER A 19 1.99 -10.92 -7.57
N LEU A 20 0.93 -10.52 -6.85
CA LEU A 20 -0.32 -11.29 -6.73
C LEU A 20 -1.45 -10.74 -7.59
N LEU A 21 -1.11 -9.95 -8.62
CA LEU A 21 -2.06 -9.39 -9.57
C LEU A 21 -3.06 -10.44 -10.08
N GLY A 22 -4.37 -10.14 -10.02
CA GLY A 22 -5.44 -11.02 -10.48
C GLY A 22 -5.90 -12.07 -9.46
N THR A 23 -5.25 -12.17 -8.29
CA THR A 23 -5.65 -13.13 -7.24
C THR A 23 -6.96 -12.71 -6.58
N PRO A 24 -8.00 -13.59 -6.52
CA PRO A 24 -9.22 -13.33 -5.77
C PRO A 24 -8.90 -13.10 -4.29
N SER A 25 -9.30 -11.94 -3.75
CA SER A 25 -8.84 -11.44 -2.46
C SER A 25 -9.95 -10.77 -1.68
N PHE A 26 -9.88 -10.88 -0.36
CA PHE A 26 -10.70 -10.10 0.54
C PHE A 26 -9.88 -8.94 1.10
N PHE A 27 -10.40 -7.72 0.95
CA PHE A 27 -9.74 -6.51 1.38
C PHE A 27 -10.31 -5.99 2.67
N ILE A 28 -9.44 -5.60 3.59
CA ILE A 28 -9.79 -4.87 4.82
C ILE A 28 -9.02 -3.55 4.79
N ARG A 29 -9.74 -2.45 4.57
CA ARG A 29 -9.19 -1.11 4.46
C ARG A 29 -9.40 -0.33 5.74
N THR A 30 -8.32 -0.03 6.46
CA THR A 30 -8.39 0.81 7.67
C THR A 30 -8.60 2.29 7.32
N ALA A 31 -9.24 3.03 8.24
CA ALA A 31 -9.47 4.47 8.12
C ALA A 31 -8.44 5.26 8.92
N GLY A 32 -7.57 5.99 8.25
CA GLY A 32 -6.52 6.83 8.82
C GLY A 32 -5.18 6.63 8.14
N CYS A 33 -4.42 7.70 7.98
CA CYS A 33 -3.08 7.68 7.42
C CYS A 33 -2.20 8.72 8.12
N ASN A 34 -0.93 8.40 8.33
CA ASN A 34 0.06 9.35 8.87
C ASN A 34 0.74 10.19 7.79
N LEU A 35 0.39 9.94 6.52
CA LEU A 35 0.81 10.71 5.35
C LEU A 35 -0.39 11.39 4.67
N ARG A 36 -0.10 12.35 3.77
CA ARG A 36 -1.10 13.01 2.92
C ARG A 36 -0.51 13.15 1.51
N CYS A 37 -0.66 12.10 0.70
CA CYS A 37 -0.19 12.16 -0.68
C CYS A 37 -1.10 13.06 -1.51
N THR A 38 -0.50 13.90 -2.38
CA THR A 38 -1.27 14.78 -3.27
C THR A 38 -2.10 13.98 -4.28
N TRP A 39 -1.56 12.88 -4.79
CA TRP A 39 -2.22 11.99 -5.76
C TRP A 39 -2.87 10.75 -5.11
N CYS A 40 -3.26 10.82 -3.80
CA CYS A 40 -3.90 9.69 -3.13
C CYS A 40 -5.19 9.27 -3.85
N ASP A 41 -5.28 7.99 -4.24
CA ASP A 41 -6.42 7.38 -4.91
C ASP A 41 -7.57 7.00 -3.95
N THR A 42 -7.27 6.96 -2.64
CA THR A 42 -8.22 6.64 -1.56
C THR A 42 -8.31 7.76 -0.52
N PRO A 43 -8.62 9.00 -0.92
CA PRO A 43 -8.64 10.14 0.01
C PRO A 43 -9.63 9.95 1.17
N TYR A 44 -10.69 9.19 0.97
CA TYR A 44 -11.67 8.84 2.00
C TYR A 44 -11.11 7.95 3.12
N ALA A 45 -9.98 7.28 2.90
CA ALA A 45 -9.25 6.51 3.92
C ALA A 45 -8.06 7.28 4.51
N SER A 46 -7.68 8.42 3.95
CA SER A 46 -6.50 9.20 4.34
C SER A 46 -6.80 10.65 4.70
N TRP A 47 -7.18 11.49 3.72
CA TRP A 47 -7.46 12.91 3.90
C TRP A 47 -8.72 13.14 4.74
N ASP A 48 -9.80 12.47 4.38
CA ASP A 48 -11.13 12.56 5.00
C ASP A 48 -11.49 11.22 5.66
N ALA A 49 -10.53 10.67 6.42
CA ALA A 49 -10.63 9.33 6.96
C ALA A 49 -11.91 9.13 7.78
N ALA A 50 -12.78 8.27 7.27
CA ALA A 50 -14.00 7.84 7.93
C ALA A 50 -14.08 6.31 7.92
N GLY A 51 -14.53 5.73 9.05
CA GLY A 51 -14.69 4.28 9.18
C GLY A 51 -15.35 3.88 10.47
N ASP A 52 -15.94 2.69 10.47
CA ASP A 52 -16.61 2.12 11.62
C ASP A 52 -15.61 1.34 12.49
N GLN A 53 -15.87 1.33 13.80
CA GLN A 53 -15.07 0.53 14.73
C GLN A 53 -15.48 -0.95 14.61
N ARG A 54 -14.55 -1.79 14.09
CA ARG A 54 -14.79 -3.21 13.86
C ARG A 54 -13.92 -4.06 14.80
N SER A 55 -14.48 -5.12 15.36
CA SER A 55 -13.70 -6.07 16.17
C SER A 55 -12.88 -7.01 15.29
N VAL A 56 -11.73 -7.50 15.80
CA VAL A 56 -10.93 -8.51 15.10
C VAL A 56 -11.78 -9.75 14.79
N ALA A 57 -12.57 -10.23 15.75
CA ALA A 57 -13.41 -11.41 15.56
C ALA A 57 -14.43 -11.23 14.42
N SER A 58 -15.09 -10.05 14.33
CA SER A 58 -16.05 -9.80 13.25
C SER A 58 -15.40 -9.74 11.86
N LEU A 59 -14.17 -9.24 11.78
CA LEU A 59 -13.41 -9.19 10.51
C LEU A 59 -12.95 -10.58 10.07
N VAL A 60 -12.48 -11.41 11.00
CA VAL A 60 -12.10 -12.81 10.72
C VAL A 60 -13.30 -13.61 10.26
N GLU A 61 -14.46 -13.46 10.92
CA GLU A 61 -15.71 -14.14 10.54
C GLU A 61 -16.13 -13.75 9.11
N GLU A 62 -16.06 -12.46 8.76
CA GLU A 62 -16.41 -11.96 7.43
C GLU A 62 -15.49 -12.54 6.35
N VAL A 63 -14.17 -12.62 6.61
CA VAL A 63 -13.22 -13.29 5.72
C VAL A 63 -13.56 -14.77 5.54
N GLN A 64 -13.88 -15.49 6.62
CA GLN A 64 -14.25 -16.91 6.54
C GLN A 64 -15.54 -17.12 5.73
N GLN A 65 -16.54 -16.25 5.90
CA GLN A 65 -17.77 -16.27 5.13
C GLN A 65 -17.56 -15.99 3.64
N SER A 66 -16.57 -15.15 3.28
CA SER A 66 -16.22 -14.89 1.90
C SER A 66 -15.60 -16.10 1.18
N GLY A 67 -15.05 -17.05 1.92
CA GLY A 67 -14.32 -18.20 1.39
C GLY A 67 -12.96 -17.85 0.74
N ARG A 68 -12.48 -16.61 0.88
CA ARG A 68 -11.20 -16.19 0.31
C ARG A 68 -10.04 -16.69 1.19
N ARG A 69 -8.99 -17.12 0.49
CA ARG A 69 -7.73 -17.56 1.11
C ARG A 69 -6.64 -16.49 1.06
N HIS A 70 -6.79 -15.46 0.27
CA HIS A 70 -5.91 -14.30 0.22
C HIS A 70 -6.61 -13.09 0.81
N VAL A 71 -5.98 -12.47 1.81
CA VAL A 71 -6.48 -11.28 2.50
C VAL A 71 -5.48 -10.15 2.34
N VAL A 72 -5.97 -8.97 1.99
CA VAL A 72 -5.16 -7.76 1.87
C VAL A 72 -5.53 -6.79 2.99
N LEU A 73 -4.62 -6.60 3.92
CA LEU A 73 -4.69 -5.58 4.96
C LEU A 73 -4.10 -4.29 4.41
N THR A 74 -4.95 -3.32 4.14
CA THR A 74 -4.61 -2.05 3.51
C THR A 74 -5.29 -0.88 4.23
N GLY A 75 -5.30 0.30 3.66
CA GLY A 75 -6.02 1.42 4.24
C GLY A 75 -5.51 2.76 3.75
N GLY A 76 -5.55 3.76 4.63
CA GLY A 76 -4.62 4.88 4.52
C GLY A 76 -3.22 4.39 4.86
N GLU A 77 -2.97 4.11 6.16
CA GLU A 77 -1.77 3.38 6.63
C GLU A 77 -2.19 2.36 7.71
N PRO A 78 -2.24 1.07 7.39
CA PRO A 78 -2.76 0.06 8.33
C PRO A 78 -1.88 -0.11 9.57
N LEU A 79 -0.56 0.14 9.46
CA LEU A 79 0.37 0.03 10.60
C LEU A 79 0.19 1.14 11.67
N MET A 80 -0.75 2.07 11.49
CA MET A 80 -1.15 3.00 12.55
C MET A 80 -1.87 2.31 13.71
N PHE A 81 -2.41 1.12 13.51
CA PHE A 81 -3.33 0.49 14.45
C PHE A 81 -2.73 -0.77 15.07
N PRO A 82 -2.35 -0.77 16.37
CA PRO A 82 -1.73 -1.94 17.02
C PRO A 82 -2.57 -3.23 16.95
N ARG A 83 -3.89 -3.11 16.86
CA ARG A 83 -4.80 -4.25 16.69
C ARG A 83 -4.68 -4.97 15.35
N LEU A 84 -3.97 -4.38 14.38
CA LEU A 84 -3.64 -5.04 13.13
C LEU A 84 -2.79 -6.30 13.35
N VAL A 85 -1.98 -6.33 14.40
CA VAL A 85 -1.17 -7.52 14.77
C VAL A 85 -2.09 -8.69 15.08
N GLU A 86 -3.08 -8.50 15.98
CA GLU A 86 -4.04 -9.55 16.33
C GLU A 86 -4.84 -10.01 15.10
N LEU A 87 -5.27 -9.08 14.26
CA LEU A 87 -6.02 -9.40 13.05
C LEU A 87 -5.17 -10.23 12.08
N ASN A 88 -3.93 -9.80 11.82
CA ASN A 88 -2.99 -10.52 10.97
C ASN A 88 -2.76 -11.96 11.46
N ASP A 89 -2.49 -12.11 12.75
CA ASP A 89 -2.20 -13.41 13.35
C ASP A 89 -3.42 -14.34 13.30
N ALA A 90 -4.60 -13.84 13.65
CA ALA A 90 -5.85 -14.62 13.57
C ALA A 90 -6.20 -15.04 12.13
N LEU A 91 -5.94 -14.21 11.13
CA LEU A 91 -6.15 -14.55 9.71
C LEU A 91 -5.16 -15.63 9.25
N ARG A 92 -3.89 -15.52 9.64
CA ARG A 92 -2.88 -16.53 9.31
C ARG A 92 -3.14 -17.86 10.02
N GLU A 93 -3.56 -17.86 11.28
CA GLU A 93 -4.02 -19.03 12.01
C GLU A 93 -5.24 -19.70 11.36
N ALA A 94 -6.12 -18.91 10.75
CA ALA A 94 -7.23 -19.41 9.93
C ALA A 94 -6.82 -19.94 8.55
N GLY A 95 -5.51 -19.96 8.24
CA GLY A 95 -4.96 -20.50 6.99
C GLY A 95 -5.04 -19.54 5.80
N CYS A 96 -5.21 -18.24 6.04
CA CYS A 96 -5.15 -17.23 4.99
C CYS A 96 -3.70 -16.83 4.67
N HIS A 97 -3.44 -16.53 3.41
CA HIS A 97 -2.27 -15.77 2.98
C HIS A 97 -2.54 -14.28 3.20
N VAL A 98 -1.76 -13.62 4.03
CA VAL A 98 -1.97 -12.22 4.38
C VAL A 98 -0.93 -11.33 3.70
N THR A 99 -1.42 -10.38 2.89
CA THR A 99 -0.63 -9.27 2.35
C THR A 99 -0.89 -8.02 3.19
N VAL A 100 0.17 -7.32 3.59
CA VAL A 100 0.08 -5.99 4.22
C VAL A 100 0.59 -4.94 3.26
N GLU A 101 -0.27 -4.01 2.87
CA GLU A 101 0.09 -2.85 2.04
C GLU A 101 0.38 -1.65 2.93
N THR A 102 1.62 -1.15 2.88
CA THR A 102 2.07 -0.06 3.75
C THR A 102 3.03 0.88 3.04
N ALA A 103 3.10 2.12 3.48
CA ALA A 103 4.16 3.05 3.07
C ALA A 103 5.51 2.77 3.78
N GLY A 104 5.55 1.85 4.74
CA GLY A 104 6.77 1.49 5.47
C GLY A 104 7.26 2.54 6.47
N THR A 105 6.34 3.37 7.00
CA THR A 105 6.69 4.52 7.85
C THR A 105 6.47 4.29 9.33
N LEU A 106 5.80 3.20 9.70
CA LEU A 106 5.47 2.82 11.08
C LEU A 106 5.82 1.36 11.31
N LEU A 107 6.28 1.02 12.51
CA LEU A 107 6.66 -0.33 12.88
C LEU A 107 5.60 -0.95 13.80
N LEU A 108 5.12 -2.13 13.42
CA LEU A 108 4.39 -3.04 14.30
C LEU A 108 5.09 -4.42 14.32
N PRO A 109 5.04 -5.14 15.44
CA PRO A 109 5.62 -6.48 15.55
C PRO A 109 4.66 -7.52 14.92
N LEU A 110 4.56 -7.56 13.60
CA LEU A 110 3.75 -8.52 12.87
C LEU A 110 4.56 -9.23 11.79
N THR A 111 4.22 -10.47 11.52
CA THR A 111 4.76 -11.27 10.42
C THR A 111 3.66 -11.51 9.39
N CYS A 112 3.78 -10.96 8.19
CA CYS A 112 2.87 -11.23 7.08
C CYS A 112 3.54 -12.11 6.02
N ASP A 113 2.72 -12.71 5.15
CA ASP A 113 3.22 -13.58 4.07
C ASP A 113 3.80 -12.75 2.93
N LEU A 114 3.22 -11.57 2.67
CA LEU A 114 3.74 -10.59 1.72
C LEU A 114 3.65 -9.17 2.30
N LEU A 115 4.80 -8.52 2.48
CA LEU A 115 4.88 -7.09 2.73
C LEU A 115 4.90 -6.36 1.38
N SER A 116 3.80 -5.71 1.05
CA SER A 116 3.69 -4.88 -0.15
C SER A 116 4.03 -3.44 0.21
N CYS A 117 5.32 -3.12 0.16
CA CYS A 117 5.83 -1.83 0.58
C CYS A 117 5.75 -0.81 -0.54
N SER A 118 5.13 0.33 -0.28
CA SER A 118 5.01 1.44 -1.22
C SER A 118 5.58 2.73 -0.62
N PRO A 119 6.91 2.88 -0.53
CA PRO A 119 7.53 4.11 -0.06
C PRO A 119 7.08 5.28 -0.92
N LYS A 120 6.85 6.42 -0.27
CA LYS A 120 6.36 7.61 -0.97
C LYS A 120 7.53 8.48 -1.40
N LEU A 121 7.59 8.75 -2.70
CA LEU A 121 8.57 9.66 -3.31
C LEU A 121 8.16 11.12 -3.05
N SER A 122 9.07 12.04 -3.29
CA SER A 122 8.84 13.50 -3.17
C SER A 122 7.70 14.00 -4.06
N ASN A 123 7.42 13.30 -5.18
CA ASN A 123 6.29 13.58 -6.06
C ASN A 123 4.92 13.45 -5.36
N SER A 124 4.87 12.80 -4.19
CA SER A 124 3.65 12.62 -3.39
C SER A 124 3.36 13.75 -2.42
N THR A 125 4.32 14.68 -2.23
CA THR A 125 4.24 15.74 -1.22
C THR A 125 3.12 16.73 -1.55
N PRO A 126 2.22 17.03 -0.59
CA PRO A 126 1.06 17.90 -0.83
C PRO A 126 1.44 19.38 -0.77
N THR A 127 2.35 19.79 -1.66
CA THR A 127 2.77 21.20 -1.75
C THR A 127 1.63 22.05 -2.30
N ASN A 128 1.17 23.03 -1.51
CA ASN A 128 0.03 23.91 -1.84
C ASN A 128 -1.26 23.14 -2.15
N ASP A 129 -1.45 21.98 -1.58
CA ASP A 129 -2.66 21.19 -1.77
C ASP A 129 -3.87 21.87 -1.09
N PRO A 130 -4.97 22.12 -1.80
CA PRO A 130 -6.13 22.83 -1.26
C PRO A 130 -6.82 22.06 -0.10
N ARG A 131 -6.58 20.77 0.02
CA ARG A 131 -7.07 19.95 1.15
C ARG A 131 -6.28 20.22 2.44
N ASP A 132 -5.06 20.72 2.35
CA ASP A 132 -4.24 21.08 3.52
C ASP A 132 -4.58 22.48 4.04
N ARG A 133 -5.67 22.58 4.78
CA ARG A 133 -6.10 23.85 5.40
C ARG A 133 -5.10 24.41 6.43
N SER A 134 -4.22 23.56 6.94
CA SER A 134 -3.21 23.98 7.93
C SER A 134 -1.93 24.50 7.32
N GLY A 135 -1.65 24.18 6.04
CA GLY A 135 -0.39 24.42 5.36
C GLY A 135 0.82 23.65 5.93
N GLN A 136 0.59 22.67 6.84
CA GLN A 136 1.65 21.97 7.56
C GLN A 136 1.91 20.55 7.03
N TRP A 137 1.04 20.04 6.15
CA TRP A 137 1.15 18.65 5.73
C TRP A 137 2.32 18.39 4.79
N ALA A 138 2.75 19.37 3.98
CA ALA A 138 3.93 19.22 3.14
C ALA A 138 5.17 18.88 3.98
N GLU A 139 5.46 19.67 5.02
CA GLU A 139 6.60 19.43 5.92
C GLU A 139 6.46 18.13 6.71
N ARG A 140 5.28 17.86 7.27
CA ARG A 140 5.02 16.63 8.03
C ARG A 140 5.11 15.38 7.16
N HIS A 141 4.69 15.47 5.91
CA HIS A 141 4.75 14.39 4.93
C HIS A 141 6.22 14.10 4.59
N GLU A 142 7.01 15.11 4.24
CA GLU A 142 8.43 14.96 3.94
C GLU A 142 9.20 14.34 5.12
N ALA A 143 8.97 14.79 6.35
CA ALA A 143 9.62 14.27 7.54
C ALA A 143 9.29 12.79 7.84
N ARG A 144 8.23 12.23 7.25
CA ARG A 144 7.72 10.89 7.59
C ARG A 144 7.78 9.89 6.44
N ARG A 145 7.73 10.34 5.18
CA ARG A 145 7.53 9.47 4.02
C ARG A 145 8.64 8.45 3.76
N TRP A 146 9.87 8.72 4.23
CA TRP A 146 10.99 7.80 4.12
C TRP A 146 11.61 7.48 5.48
N ARG A 147 11.55 6.22 5.86
CA ARG A 147 12.02 5.72 7.16
C ARG A 147 12.76 4.38 6.96
N PRO A 148 14.01 4.42 6.42
CA PRO A 148 14.75 3.21 6.06
C PRO A 148 14.96 2.26 7.24
N GLU A 149 15.17 2.79 8.45
CA GLU A 149 15.35 2.02 9.67
C GLU A 149 14.09 1.23 10.10
N ILE A 150 12.91 1.78 9.82
CA ILE A 150 11.62 1.12 10.07
C ILE A 150 11.38 0.06 9.01
N LEU A 151 11.57 0.43 7.75
CA LEU A 151 11.34 -0.46 6.61
C LEU A 151 12.25 -1.69 6.66
N SER A 152 13.52 -1.53 6.99
CA SER A 152 14.45 -2.66 7.17
C SER A 152 13.95 -3.66 8.23
N LYS A 153 13.37 -3.19 9.34
CA LYS A 153 12.81 -4.05 10.37
C LYS A 153 11.54 -4.76 9.89
N LEU A 154 10.66 -4.07 9.15
CA LEU A 154 9.45 -4.67 8.57
C LEU A 154 9.80 -5.78 7.58
N ILE A 155 10.82 -5.56 6.74
CA ILE A 155 11.31 -6.57 5.78
C ILE A 155 11.83 -7.80 6.54
N GLN A 156 12.65 -7.62 7.57
CA GLN A 156 13.24 -8.72 8.34
C GLN A 156 12.21 -9.62 9.04
N GLN A 157 11.05 -9.09 9.39
CA GLN A 157 9.99 -9.86 10.05
C GLN A 157 8.91 -10.38 9.09
N SER A 158 9.00 -10.09 7.80
CA SER A 158 8.05 -10.55 6.77
C SER A 158 8.59 -11.76 6.01
N VAL A 159 7.70 -12.63 5.49
CA VAL A 159 8.11 -13.83 4.73
C VAL A 159 8.64 -13.45 3.35
N ARG A 160 7.94 -12.54 2.65
CA ARG A 160 8.36 -11.95 1.38
C ARG A 160 8.08 -10.45 1.36
N THR A 161 8.85 -9.72 0.57
CA THR A 161 8.66 -8.29 0.36
C THR A 161 8.62 -7.97 -1.13
N GLN A 162 7.75 -7.04 -1.50
CA GLN A 162 7.78 -6.36 -2.80
C GLN A 162 7.78 -4.86 -2.60
N TRP A 163 8.39 -4.15 -3.53
CA TRP A 163 8.48 -2.70 -3.56
C TRP A 163 7.58 -2.14 -4.65
N LYS A 164 6.73 -1.20 -4.33
CA LYS A 164 5.86 -0.52 -5.32
C LYS A 164 6.15 0.98 -5.29
N PHE A 165 6.76 1.51 -6.34
CA PHE A 165 6.99 2.94 -6.49
C PHE A 165 6.02 3.54 -7.47
N VAL A 166 5.29 4.57 -7.04
CA VAL A 166 4.41 5.36 -7.92
C VAL A 166 5.23 6.47 -8.55
N VAL A 167 5.37 6.41 -9.87
CA VAL A 167 6.22 7.32 -10.64
C VAL A 167 5.39 8.26 -11.53
N SER A 168 5.73 9.53 -11.51
CA SER A 168 5.12 10.58 -12.34
C SER A 168 6.00 10.92 -13.53
N SER A 169 7.33 10.83 -13.38
CA SER A 169 8.31 11.15 -14.40
C SER A 169 9.64 10.40 -14.20
N GLN A 170 10.55 10.52 -15.18
CA GLN A 170 11.90 9.97 -15.07
C GLN A 170 12.75 10.64 -13.96
N GLN A 171 12.37 11.82 -13.50
CA GLN A 171 13.08 12.52 -12.42
C GLN A 171 12.96 11.78 -11.08
N ASP A 172 11.91 10.99 -10.90
CA ASP A 172 11.68 10.18 -9.70
C ASP A 172 12.74 9.07 -9.51
N LEU A 173 13.44 8.69 -10.59
CA LEU A 173 14.38 7.55 -10.58
C LEU A 173 15.58 7.77 -9.68
N ALA A 174 16.10 8.99 -9.59
CA ALA A 174 17.25 9.28 -8.73
C ALA A 174 16.91 9.03 -7.26
N GLU A 175 15.70 9.37 -6.84
CA GLU A 175 15.24 9.13 -5.47
C GLU A 175 14.99 7.63 -5.22
N ILE A 176 14.41 6.91 -6.18
CA ILE A 176 14.25 5.45 -6.09
C ILE A 176 15.61 4.77 -5.95
N ASP A 177 16.59 5.16 -6.76
CA ASP A 177 17.94 4.59 -6.69
C ASP A 177 18.60 4.83 -5.33
N GLN A 178 18.41 6.01 -4.74
CA GLN A 178 18.87 6.31 -3.40
C GLN A 178 18.16 5.43 -2.35
N MET A 179 16.84 5.32 -2.39
CA MET A 179 16.07 4.51 -1.45
C MET A 179 16.47 3.02 -1.52
N LEU A 180 16.65 2.49 -2.73
CA LEU A 180 17.07 1.10 -2.93
C LEU A 180 18.53 0.86 -2.59
N ALA A 181 19.39 1.89 -2.61
CA ALA A 181 20.77 1.80 -2.10
C ALA A 181 20.82 1.72 -0.57
N GLU A 182 19.89 2.44 0.12
CA GLU A 182 19.80 2.41 1.58
C GLU A 182 19.14 1.11 2.10
N VAL A 183 18.08 0.64 1.42
CA VAL A 183 17.38 -0.59 1.77
C VAL A 183 17.16 -1.41 0.49
N PRO A 184 18.11 -2.30 0.14
CA PRO A 184 18.06 -3.03 -1.12
C PRO A 184 16.91 -4.06 -1.15
N PRO A 185 16.32 -4.30 -2.33
CA PRO A 185 15.41 -5.42 -2.53
C PRO A 185 16.20 -6.74 -2.47
N GLU A 186 15.53 -7.84 -2.16
CA GLU A 186 16.13 -9.17 -2.21
C GLU A 186 16.49 -9.54 -3.66
N ARG A 187 15.59 -9.20 -4.60
CA ARG A 187 15.76 -9.47 -6.02
C ARG A 187 15.26 -8.28 -6.86
N PRO A 188 15.82 -8.03 -8.05
CA PRO A 188 15.33 -6.97 -8.92
C PRO A 188 13.84 -7.08 -9.27
N GLU A 189 13.34 -8.28 -9.51
CA GLU A 189 11.93 -8.54 -9.85
C GLU A 189 10.93 -8.27 -8.71
N ASP A 190 11.39 -8.03 -7.50
CA ASP A 190 10.55 -7.59 -6.39
C ASP A 190 10.27 -6.07 -6.42
N VAL A 191 10.88 -5.32 -7.35
CA VAL A 191 10.65 -3.89 -7.55
C VAL A 191 9.63 -3.65 -8.66
N PHE A 192 8.56 -2.95 -8.34
CA PHE A 192 7.48 -2.58 -9.26
C PHE A 192 7.44 -1.06 -9.46
N LEU A 193 7.48 -0.61 -10.71
CA LEU A 193 7.22 0.79 -11.06
C LEU A 193 5.79 0.93 -11.58
N MET A 194 5.02 1.79 -10.94
CA MET A 194 3.61 2.03 -11.26
C MET A 194 3.42 3.47 -11.75
N PRO A 195 2.79 3.71 -12.90
CA PRO A 195 2.46 5.06 -13.32
C PRO A 195 1.45 5.69 -12.35
N GLU A 196 1.70 6.93 -11.97
CA GLU A 196 0.75 7.74 -11.19
C GLU A 196 -0.55 7.95 -11.99
N GLY A 197 -1.69 7.94 -11.31
CA GLY A 197 -3.01 8.24 -11.88
C GLY A 197 -4.09 7.26 -11.49
N VAL A 198 -5.34 7.65 -11.74
CA VAL A 198 -6.57 6.89 -11.44
C VAL A 198 -7.34 6.47 -12.70
N THR A 199 -6.66 6.51 -13.84
CA THR A 199 -7.16 6.06 -15.14
C THR A 199 -6.13 5.13 -15.78
N VAL A 200 -6.56 4.33 -16.75
CA VAL A 200 -5.63 3.54 -17.56
C VAL A 200 -4.73 4.50 -18.33
N PRO A 201 -3.41 4.42 -18.15
CA PRO A 201 -2.50 5.34 -18.83
C PRO A 201 -2.38 5.00 -20.32
N GLU A 202 -2.20 6.04 -21.13
CA GLU A 202 -1.89 5.88 -22.56
C GLU A 202 -0.53 5.18 -22.75
N PRO A 203 -0.36 4.35 -23.79
CA PRO A 203 0.87 3.57 -24.04
C PRO A 203 2.15 4.44 -24.11
N GLU A 204 2.05 5.64 -24.67
CA GLU A 204 3.18 6.58 -24.79
C GLU A 204 3.69 7.03 -23.42
N ARG A 205 2.76 7.24 -22.47
CA ARG A 205 3.08 7.70 -21.11
C ARG A 205 3.87 6.64 -20.33
N VAL A 206 3.63 5.35 -20.60
CA VAL A 206 4.25 4.25 -19.84
C VAL A 206 5.44 3.59 -20.54
N ARG A 207 5.69 3.91 -21.80
CA ARG A 207 6.77 3.30 -22.60
C ARG A 207 8.11 3.34 -21.89
N TRP A 208 8.51 4.50 -21.38
CA TRP A 208 9.77 4.67 -20.68
C TRP A 208 9.86 3.82 -19.39
N ILE A 209 8.72 3.60 -18.69
CA ILE A 209 8.66 2.77 -17.49
C ILE A 209 8.93 1.31 -17.89
N VAL A 210 8.29 0.84 -18.95
CA VAL A 210 8.46 -0.54 -19.45
C VAL A 210 9.90 -0.78 -19.90
N GLU A 211 10.48 0.13 -20.70
CA GLU A 211 11.87 0.06 -21.15
C GLU A 211 12.86 0.03 -19.97
N LEU A 212 12.60 0.86 -18.95
CA LEU A 212 13.41 0.88 -17.73
C LEU A 212 13.30 -0.43 -16.95
N CYS A 213 12.09 -0.95 -16.75
CA CYS A 213 11.87 -2.21 -16.07
C CYS A 213 12.62 -3.36 -16.77
N GLN A 214 12.53 -3.44 -18.11
CA GLN A 214 13.27 -4.43 -18.89
C GLN A 214 14.81 -4.30 -18.70
N LYS A 215 15.32 -3.06 -18.69
CA LYS A 215 16.75 -2.80 -18.51
C LYS A 215 17.26 -3.17 -17.13
N ARG A 216 16.46 -2.97 -16.08
CA ARG A 216 16.86 -3.16 -14.68
C ARG A 216 16.43 -4.51 -14.09
N GLY A 217 15.67 -5.33 -14.82
CA GLY A 217 15.07 -6.55 -14.29
C GLY A 217 13.95 -6.28 -13.29
N TRP A 218 13.35 -5.08 -13.33
CA TRP A 218 12.20 -4.68 -12.50
C TRP A 218 10.88 -5.04 -13.17
N CYS A 219 9.79 -4.97 -12.44
CA CYS A 219 8.45 -5.23 -12.94
C CYS A 219 7.68 -3.94 -13.24
N TYR A 220 6.95 -3.92 -14.35
CA TYR A 220 5.93 -2.90 -14.58
C TYR A 220 4.71 -3.19 -13.71
N GLY A 221 4.36 -2.25 -12.83
CA GLY A 221 3.18 -2.35 -11.97
C GLY A 221 1.93 -1.83 -12.67
N HIS A 222 1.05 -2.75 -13.05
CA HIS A 222 -0.27 -2.38 -13.56
C HIS A 222 -1.26 -2.18 -12.40
N ARG A 223 -2.31 -1.37 -12.63
CA ARG A 223 -3.48 -1.24 -11.75
C ARG A 223 -4.67 -1.92 -12.41
N LEU A 224 -4.73 -3.24 -12.27
CA LEU A 224 -5.74 -4.05 -12.95
C LEU A 224 -7.16 -3.69 -12.51
N HIS A 225 -7.38 -3.40 -11.22
CA HIS A 225 -8.68 -2.98 -10.70
C HIS A 225 -9.18 -1.70 -11.37
N ILE A 226 -8.30 -0.71 -11.64
CA ILE A 226 -8.66 0.50 -12.38
C ILE A 226 -9.03 0.17 -13.83
N ALA A 227 -8.30 -0.74 -14.47
CA ALA A 227 -8.58 -1.13 -15.85
C ALA A 227 -9.93 -1.86 -15.99
N LEU A 228 -10.33 -2.65 -15.00
CA LEU A 228 -11.56 -3.44 -15.03
C LEU A 228 -12.79 -2.68 -14.49
N PHE A 229 -12.61 -1.89 -13.43
CA PHE A 229 -13.73 -1.32 -12.68
C PHE A 229 -13.69 0.23 -12.61
N GLY A 230 -12.65 0.85 -13.16
CA GLY A 230 -12.36 2.27 -12.94
C GLY A 230 -11.90 2.54 -11.50
N ASN A 231 -11.81 3.82 -11.13
CA ASN A 231 -11.50 4.22 -9.74
C ASN A 231 -12.78 4.16 -8.89
N THR A 232 -13.31 2.96 -8.71
CA THR A 232 -14.56 2.72 -7.99
C THR A 232 -14.26 2.18 -6.59
N ARG A 233 -14.94 2.70 -5.57
CA ARG A 233 -14.82 2.22 -4.20
C ARG A 233 -15.38 0.80 -4.07
N GLY A 234 -14.68 -0.07 -3.32
CA GLY A 234 -15.08 -1.46 -3.11
C GLY A 234 -14.72 -2.42 -4.25
N THR A 235 -13.76 -2.04 -5.10
CA THR A 235 -13.30 -2.88 -6.23
C THR A 235 -11.80 -3.08 -6.24
#